data_a8ad8ea7916bf8bb87f3fd33a8e5cbc3
#
_entry.id   a8ad8ea7916bf8bb87f3fd33a8e5cbc3
#
_cell.length_a   1.000
_cell.length_b   1.000
_cell.length_c   1.000
_cell.angle_alpha   90.00
_cell.angle_beta   90.00
_cell.angle_gamma   90.00
#
_symmetry.space_group_name_H-M   'P 1'
#
loop_
_entity.id
_entity.type
_entity.pdbx_description
1 polymer ?
#
loop_
_entity_poly.entity_id
_entity_poly.type
_entity_poly.pdbx_seq_one_letter_code
_entity_poly.pdbx_strand_id
1 'polypeptide(L)'
;MHRGQALTDEDRQGWLEALRDHETMHPPGSTSRHLVITCSALKRHYRDILREGSEQARNLRVRFVYLDAPEEVLTRRAAERRGHFAGSNLVHSQFESLEPPEVDEKDFHTLNVDRPVEEVEVGAVKYVREILAS
;
A
#
# COMPACT_ATOMS: atom_id res chain seq x y z
N MET A 1 -15.62 -3.50 -0.46
CA MET A 1 -15.70 -4.76 -1.24
C MET A 1 -16.69 -5.71 -0.61
N HIS A 2 -17.80 -5.89 -1.25
CA HIS A 2 -18.83 -6.78 -0.78
C HIS A 2 -18.73 -8.13 -1.48
N ARG A 3 -19.07 -9.19 -0.79
CA ARG A 3 -19.20 -10.54 -1.35
C ARG A 3 -17.91 -11.15 -1.92
N GLY A 4 -16.76 -10.68 -1.50
CA GLY A 4 -15.49 -11.24 -1.93
C GLY A 4 -15.11 -10.98 -3.38
N GLN A 5 -15.80 -10.10 -4.06
CA GLN A 5 -15.48 -9.73 -5.43
C GLN A 5 -14.37 -8.68 -5.45
N ALA A 6 -13.42 -8.85 -6.35
CA ALA A 6 -12.38 -7.86 -6.55
C ALA A 6 -12.95 -6.60 -7.20
N LEU A 7 -12.43 -5.45 -6.82
CA LEU A 7 -12.78 -4.19 -7.46
C LEU A 7 -12.21 -4.16 -8.87
N THR A 8 -12.94 -3.53 -9.79
CA THR A 8 -12.44 -3.28 -11.14
C THR A 8 -11.43 -2.13 -11.11
N ASP A 9 -10.69 -1.95 -12.19
CA ASP A 9 -9.77 -0.83 -12.32
C ASP A 9 -10.50 0.51 -12.22
N GLU A 10 -11.70 0.60 -12.79
CA GLU A 10 -12.50 1.82 -12.72
C GLU A 10 -12.92 2.14 -11.28
N ASP A 11 -13.35 1.12 -10.54
CA ASP A 11 -13.71 1.28 -9.13
C ASP A 11 -12.54 1.79 -8.32
N ARG A 12 -11.35 1.28 -8.59
CA ARG A 12 -10.14 1.64 -7.84
C ARG A 12 -9.62 3.02 -8.21
N GLN A 13 -9.74 3.41 -9.46
CA GLN A 13 -9.20 4.67 -9.92
C GLN A 13 -9.79 5.86 -9.19
N GLY A 14 -11.10 5.92 -9.05
CA GLY A 14 -11.76 7.01 -8.33
C GLY A 14 -11.31 7.08 -6.87
N TRP A 15 -11.17 5.92 -6.24
CA TRP A 15 -10.74 5.84 -4.85
C TRP A 15 -9.27 6.29 -4.69
N LEU A 16 -8.40 5.87 -5.61
CA LEU A 16 -6.99 6.25 -5.59
C LEU A 16 -6.81 7.75 -5.83
N GLU A 17 -7.59 8.31 -6.75
CA GLU A 17 -7.58 9.75 -7.00
C GLU A 17 -8.04 10.52 -5.77
N ALA A 18 -9.05 10.03 -5.06
CA ALA A 18 -9.52 10.64 -3.82
C ALA A 18 -8.45 10.60 -2.73
N LEU A 19 -7.72 9.50 -2.61
CA LEU A 19 -6.59 9.40 -1.68
C LEU A 19 -5.49 10.38 -2.04
N ARG A 20 -5.12 10.45 -3.31
CA ARG A 20 -4.12 11.39 -3.80
C ARG A 20 -4.50 12.83 -3.46
N ASP A 21 -5.75 13.19 -3.73
CA ASP A 21 -6.23 14.55 -3.49
C ASP A 21 -6.27 14.86 -1.99
N HIS A 22 -6.61 13.87 -1.17
CA HIS A 22 -6.57 14.04 0.27
C HIS A 22 -5.15 14.32 0.77
N GLU A 23 -4.17 13.64 0.22
CA GLU A 23 -2.77 13.85 0.57
C GLU A 23 -2.30 15.26 0.20
N THR A 24 -2.77 15.79 -0.91
CA THR A 24 -2.33 17.10 -1.40
C THR A 24 -3.08 18.27 -0.78
N MET A 25 -4.20 18.03 -0.13
CA MET A 25 -5.08 19.09 0.39
C MET A 25 -4.73 19.58 1.79
N HIS A 26 -3.57 19.25 2.31
CA HIS A 26 -3.17 19.78 3.61
C HIS A 26 -2.87 21.28 3.51
N PRO A 27 -3.35 22.08 4.49
CA PRO A 27 -3.17 23.53 4.42
C PRO A 27 -1.70 23.93 4.35
N PRO A 28 -1.36 24.93 3.53
CA PRO A 28 -0.01 25.46 3.52
C PRO A 28 0.37 25.98 4.91
N GLY A 29 1.61 25.76 5.30
CA GLY A 29 2.10 26.23 6.60
C GLY A 29 1.85 25.31 7.77
N SER A 30 1.17 24.20 7.58
CA SER A 30 1.11 23.19 8.62
C SER A 30 2.50 22.56 8.76
N THR A 31 2.97 22.47 10.00
CA THR A 31 4.22 21.79 10.33
C THR A 31 4.20 20.37 9.76
N SER A 32 5.39 19.85 9.45
CA SER A 32 5.57 18.58 8.78
C SER A 32 4.57 17.53 9.25
N ARG A 33 3.71 17.10 8.37
CA ARG A 33 2.73 16.06 8.62
C ARG A 33 3.13 14.81 7.90
N HIS A 34 2.95 13.71 8.58
CA HIS A 34 3.17 12.41 8.02
C HIS A 34 1.82 11.70 7.95
N LEU A 35 1.54 11.17 6.78
CA LEU A 35 0.31 10.43 6.56
C LEU A 35 0.67 9.01 6.17
N VAL A 36 0.07 8.06 6.86
CA VAL A 36 0.22 6.64 6.54
C VAL A 36 -1.09 6.14 5.98
N ILE A 37 -1.03 5.59 4.79
CA ILE A 37 -2.21 5.05 4.11
C ILE A 37 -1.97 3.58 3.82
N THR A 38 -2.98 2.77 4.07
CA THR A 38 -2.95 1.37 3.68
C THR A 38 -3.85 1.18 2.47
N CYS A 39 -3.31 0.54 1.45
CA CYS A 39 -4.08 0.21 0.26
C CYS A 39 -3.41 -0.95 -0.47
N SER A 40 -4.14 -1.58 -1.37
CA SER A 40 -3.59 -2.72 -2.12
C SER A 40 -2.55 -2.31 -3.14
N ALA A 41 -2.74 -1.18 -3.82
CA ALA A 41 -1.80 -0.62 -4.81
C ALA A 41 -1.17 -1.69 -5.72
N LEU A 42 -1.98 -2.65 -6.17
CA LEU A 42 -1.52 -3.88 -6.81
C LEU A 42 -0.84 -3.68 -8.15
N LYS A 43 -1.25 -2.68 -8.92
CA LYS A 43 -0.72 -2.43 -10.25
C LYS A 43 0.10 -1.15 -10.25
N ARG A 44 1.12 -1.11 -11.09
CA ARG A 44 1.93 0.08 -11.23
C ARG A 44 1.09 1.32 -11.54
N HIS A 45 0.09 1.17 -12.40
CA HIS A 45 -0.82 2.27 -12.72
C HIS A 45 -1.47 2.87 -11.47
N TYR A 46 -1.86 2.04 -10.52
CA TYR A 46 -2.44 2.52 -9.26
C TYR A 46 -1.41 3.28 -8.44
N ARG A 47 -0.19 2.77 -8.39
CA ARG A 47 0.91 3.42 -7.66
C ARG A 47 1.26 4.76 -8.28
N ASP A 48 1.23 4.84 -9.61
CA ASP A 48 1.51 6.09 -10.32
C ASP A 48 0.46 7.16 -10.03
N ILE A 49 -0.80 6.78 -9.87
CA ILE A 49 -1.86 7.72 -9.46
C ILE A 49 -1.51 8.33 -8.09
N LEU A 50 -1.07 7.51 -7.15
CA LEU A 50 -0.66 8.01 -5.83
C LEU A 50 0.59 8.89 -5.91
N ARG A 51 1.53 8.56 -6.79
CA ARG A 51 2.74 9.36 -7.02
C ARG A 51 2.44 10.75 -7.55
N GLU A 52 1.36 10.91 -8.28
CA GLU A 52 0.95 12.22 -8.78
C GLU A 52 0.77 13.23 -7.65
N GLY A 53 0.45 12.77 -6.45
CA GLY A 53 0.36 13.63 -5.28
C GLY A 53 1.66 14.38 -5.01
N SER A 54 2.80 13.73 -5.15
CA SER A 54 4.09 14.37 -4.94
C SER A 54 4.45 15.33 -6.05
N GLU A 55 3.92 15.14 -7.24
CA GLU A 55 4.11 16.06 -8.37
C GLU A 55 3.29 17.32 -8.21
N GLN A 56 2.09 17.20 -7.63
CA GLN A 56 1.19 18.32 -7.40
C GLN A 56 1.57 19.17 -6.19
N ALA A 57 2.16 18.55 -5.19
CA ALA A 57 2.56 19.23 -3.96
C ALA A 57 4.07 19.11 -3.77
N ARG A 58 4.77 20.21 -3.93
CA ARG A 58 6.25 20.23 -3.91
C ARG A 58 6.87 19.72 -2.60
N ASN A 59 6.13 19.79 -1.51
CA ASN A 59 6.62 19.40 -0.20
C ASN A 59 6.23 17.98 0.18
N LEU A 60 5.54 17.28 -0.71
CA LEU A 60 5.06 15.94 -0.43
C LEU A 60 6.01 14.90 -1.03
N ARG A 61 6.43 13.95 -0.22
CA ARG A 61 7.17 12.78 -0.69
C ARG A 61 6.32 11.54 -0.47
N VAL A 62 6.11 10.78 -1.53
CA VAL A 62 5.40 9.51 -1.46
C VAL A 62 6.43 8.39 -1.39
N ARG A 63 6.26 7.49 -0.44
CA ARG A 63 7.10 6.30 -0.28
C ARG A 63 6.20 5.10 -0.06
N PHE A 64 6.60 3.98 -0.60
CA PHE A 64 5.84 2.74 -0.50
C PHE A 64 6.59 1.73 0.35
N VAL A 65 5.86 1.10 1.26
CA VAL A 65 6.34 -0.09 1.95
C VAL A 65 5.55 -1.27 1.38
N TYR A 66 6.23 -2.12 0.64
CA TYR A 66 5.61 -3.28 0.04
C TYR A 66 5.71 -4.46 1.01
N LEU A 67 4.55 -4.90 1.50
CA LEU A 67 4.47 -6.00 2.45
C LEU A 67 4.44 -7.31 1.67
N ASP A 68 5.55 -8.01 1.64
CA ASP A 68 5.75 -9.19 0.82
C ASP A 68 5.70 -10.47 1.63
N ALA A 69 4.89 -11.42 1.17
CA ALA A 69 4.83 -12.76 1.71
C ALA A 69 4.28 -13.72 0.64
N PRO A 70 4.57 -15.02 0.75
CA PRO A 70 3.98 -15.99 -0.18
C PRO A 70 2.45 -15.98 -0.09
N GLU A 71 1.80 -16.28 -1.22
CA GLU A 71 0.33 -16.29 -1.28
C GLU A 71 -0.28 -17.19 -0.22
N GLU A 72 0.27 -18.36 -0.01
CA GLU A 72 -0.24 -19.32 0.97
C GLU A 72 -0.23 -18.78 2.41
N VAL A 73 0.78 -17.97 2.74
CA VAL A 73 0.86 -17.33 4.06
C VAL A 73 -0.26 -16.31 4.23
N LEU A 74 -0.47 -15.49 3.22
CA LEU A 74 -1.51 -14.46 3.27
C LEU A 74 -2.90 -15.07 3.22
N THR A 75 -3.07 -16.13 2.44
CA THR A 75 -4.33 -16.87 2.39
C THR A 75 -4.68 -17.45 3.75
N ARG A 76 -3.70 -18.05 4.43
CA ARG A 76 -3.89 -18.59 5.77
C ARG A 76 -4.26 -17.50 6.77
N ARG A 77 -3.55 -16.37 6.72
CA ARG A 77 -3.83 -15.25 7.63
C ARG A 77 -5.21 -14.67 7.39
N ALA A 78 -5.62 -14.53 6.12
CA ALA A 78 -6.94 -14.03 5.79
C ALA A 78 -8.04 -15.01 6.29
N ALA A 79 -7.82 -16.31 6.17
CA ALA A 79 -8.75 -17.31 6.65
C ALA A 79 -8.87 -17.31 8.17
N GLU A 80 -7.77 -17.09 8.88
CA GLU A 80 -7.73 -17.03 10.33
C GLU A 80 -8.40 -15.77 10.88
N ARG A 81 -8.43 -14.72 10.08
CA ARG A 81 -9.03 -13.46 10.47
C ARG A 81 -10.55 -13.60 10.42
N ARG A 82 -11.14 -13.95 11.57
CA ARG A 82 -12.59 -14.09 11.78
C ARG A 82 -13.26 -15.21 10.99
N GLY A 83 -12.50 -16.16 10.51
CA GLY A 83 -13.06 -17.29 9.78
C GLY A 83 -13.71 -16.95 8.44
N HIS A 84 -13.31 -15.87 7.80
CA HIS A 84 -13.87 -15.45 6.52
C HIS A 84 -13.21 -16.17 5.37
N PHE A 85 -13.86 -17.17 4.84
CA PHE A 85 -13.42 -17.86 3.64
C PHE A 85 -13.41 -16.92 2.42
N ALA A 86 -14.26 -15.91 2.40
CA ALA A 86 -14.28 -14.90 1.34
C ALA A 86 -12.93 -14.18 1.21
N GLY A 87 -12.20 -14.06 2.31
CA GLY A 87 -10.87 -13.48 2.30
C GLY A 87 -9.87 -14.27 1.47
N SER A 88 -9.97 -15.60 1.46
CA SER A 88 -9.07 -16.45 0.69
C SER A 88 -9.21 -16.22 -0.81
N ASN A 89 -10.44 -16.12 -1.31
CA ASN A 89 -10.70 -15.84 -2.71
C ASN A 89 -10.18 -14.47 -3.11
N LEU A 90 -10.32 -13.51 -2.22
CA LEU A 90 -9.85 -12.16 -2.47
C LEU A 90 -8.32 -12.11 -2.55
N VAL A 91 -7.63 -12.82 -1.66
CA VAL A 91 -6.18 -12.90 -1.67
C VAL A 91 -5.68 -13.48 -2.99
N HIS A 92 -6.27 -14.58 -3.44
CA HIS A 92 -5.88 -15.19 -4.72
C HIS A 92 -6.09 -14.22 -5.88
N SER A 93 -7.24 -13.58 -5.94
CA SER A 93 -7.57 -12.58 -6.95
C SER A 93 -6.57 -11.42 -6.96
N GLN A 94 -6.16 -10.97 -5.79
CA GLN A 94 -5.18 -9.90 -5.66
C GLN A 94 -3.82 -10.32 -6.16
N PHE A 95 -3.39 -11.56 -5.89
CA PHE A 95 -2.13 -12.06 -6.42
C PHE A 95 -2.13 -12.17 -7.94
N GLU A 96 -3.25 -12.55 -8.53
CA GLU A 96 -3.36 -12.58 -10.00
C GLU A 96 -3.22 -11.19 -10.61
N SER A 97 -3.70 -10.17 -9.92
CA SER A 97 -3.63 -8.78 -10.39
C SER A 97 -2.33 -8.09 -10.01
N LEU A 98 -1.56 -8.66 -9.11
CA LEU A 98 -0.37 -8.01 -8.58
C LEU A 98 0.70 -7.83 -9.65
N GLU A 99 1.15 -6.59 -9.81
CA GLU A 99 2.33 -6.25 -10.58
C GLU A 99 3.42 -5.88 -9.57
N PRO A 100 4.40 -6.75 -9.35
CA PRO A 100 5.46 -6.46 -8.38
C PRO A 100 6.21 -5.17 -8.72
N PRO A 101 6.83 -4.52 -7.73
CA PRO A 101 7.61 -3.31 -8.00
C PRO A 101 8.68 -3.57 -9.05
N GLU A 102 8.81 -2.63 -9.99
CA GLU A 102 9.81 -2.71 -11.05
C GLU A 102 11.11 -2.02 -10.61
N VAL A 103 12.19 -2.34 -11.31
CA VAL A 103 13.53 -1.85 -10.96
C VAL A 103 13.62 -0.32 -10.92
N ASP A 104 12.86 0.35 -11.76
CA ASP A 104 12.85 1.82 -11.81
C ASP A 104 11.96 2.46 -10.73
N GLU A 105 11.17 1.69 -10.01
CA GLU A 105 10.39 2.19 -8.89
C GLU A 105 11.30 2.29 -7.65
N LYS A 106 11.92 3.43 -7.46
CA LYS A 106 12.93 3.63 -6.40
C LYS A 106 12.38 4.13 -5.07
N ASP A 107 11.08 4.41 -5.03
CA ASP A 107 10.40 4.87 -3.82
C ASP A 107 9.79 3.72 -3.02
N PHE A 108 10.30 2.55 -3.21
CA PHE A 108 9.82 1.29 -2.63
C PHE A 108 10.80 0.74 -1.62
N HIS A 109 10.26 0.20 -0.55
CA HIS A 109 10.99 -0.68 0.35
C HIS A 109 10.18 -1.97 0.50
N THR A 110 10.78 -3.10 0.20
CA THR A 110 10.12 -4.40 0.37
C THR A 110 10.40 -4.92 1.77
N LEU A 111 9.34 -5.25 2.47
CA LEU A 111 9.40 -5.76 3.82
C LEU A 111 8.82 -7.17 3.84
N ASN A 112 9.62 -8.17 4.20
CA ASN A 112 9.14 -9.53 4.33
C ASN A 112 8.25 -9.63 5.57
N VAL A 113 6.97 -9.96 5.35
CA VAL A 113 6.00 -10.06 6.44
C VAL A 113 5.66 -11.50 6.83
N ASP A 114 6.36 -12.48 6.25
CA ASP A 114 6.29 -13.86 6.72
C ASP A 114 7.16 -14.03 7.96
N ARG A 115 6.82 -13.26 8.99
CA ARG A 115 7.53 -13.16 10.26
C ARG A 115 6.54 -12.79 11.36
N PRO A 116 6.89 -12.94 12.63
CA PRO A 116 6.08 -12.44 13.72
C PRO A 116 5.83 -10.93 13.58
N VAL A 117 4.66 -10.48 14.00
CA VAL A 117 4.25 -9.09 13.84
C VAL A 117 5.24 -8.11 14.49
N GLU A 118 5.85 -8.49 15.60
CA GLU A 118 6.83 -7.66 16.30
C GLU A 118 8.05 -7.36 15.42
N GLU A 119 8.52 -8.35 14.67
CA GLU A 119 9.64 -8.16 13.75
C GLU A 119 9.26 -7.28 12.56
N VAL A 120 8.03 -7.45 12.06
CA VAL A 120 7.52 -6.62 10.97
C VAL A 120 7.44 -5.16 11.42
N GLU A 121 6.93 -4.92 12.62
CA GLU A 121 6.83 -3.57 13.17
C GLU A 121 8.20 -2.91 13.29
N VAL A 122 9.19 -3.63 13.80
CA VAL A 122 10.56 -3.11 13.94
C VAL A 122 11.12 -2.72 12.58
N GLY A 123 10.93 -3.57 11.57
CA GLY A 123 11.40 -3.31 10.21
C GLY A 123 10.73 -2.10 9.60
N ALA A 124 9.43 -1.96 9.78
CA ALA A 124 8.67 -0.83 9.25
C ALA A 124 9.10 0.49 9.91
N VAL A 125 9.24 0.49 11.23
CA VAL A 125 9.66 1.69 11.96
C VAL A 125 11.08 2.10 11.54
N LYS A 126 11.97 1.13 11.38
CA LYS A 126 13.34 1.40 10.93
C LYS A 126 13.35 2.10 9.58
N TYR A 127 12.57 1.60 8.63
CA TYR A 127 12.49 2.19 7.30
C TYR A 127 11.92 3.61 7.34
N VAL A 128 10.85 3.82 8.10
CA VAL A 128 10.25 5.15 8.23
C VAL A 128 11.26 6.14 8.83
N ARG A 129 12.02 5.73 9.83
CA ARG A 129 13.06 6.59 10.42
C ARG A 129 14.13 6.94 9.40
N GLU A 130 14.53 6.01 8.55
CA GLU A 130 15.49 6.27 7.48
C GLU A 130 14.94 7.30 6.48
N ILE A 131 13.68 7.21 6.12
CA ILE A 131 13.04 8.20 5.25
C ILE A 131 13.05 9.58 5.89
N LEU A 132 12.69 9.67 7.16
CA LEU A 132 12.60 10.94 7.87
C LEU A 132 13.95 11.59 8.09
N ALA A 133 15.01 10.80 8.14
CA ALA A 133 16.37 11.29 8.31
C ALA A 133 17.03 11.76 7.00
N SER A 134 16.43 11.43 5.86
CA SER A 134 17.04 11.71 4.55
C SER A 134 16.68 13.12 4.03
#